data_3bc842f6064e22aba1362c4ae0e29e81
#
_entry.id   3bc842f6064e22aba1362c4ae0e29e81
#
_cell.length_a   1.000
_cell.length_b   1.000
_cell.length_c   1.000
_cell.angle_alpha   90.00
_cell.angle_beta   90.00
_cell.angle_gamma   90.00
#
_symmetry.space_group_name_H-M   'P 1'
#
loop_
_entity.id
_entity.type
_entity.pdbx_description
1 polymer ?
#
loop_
_entity_poly.entity_id
_entity_poly.type
_entity_poly.pdbx_seq_one_letter_code
_entity_poly.pdbx_strand_id
1 'polypeptide(L)'
;MATAAPDIITTKLERSFAALDTDHDGHLDRQDYQRLADRYLDVYHLGPDDRRARALHAFLQTYWLELLRHADVQEDRLSRDEYVAAVRLASADTSRLNLADGLGHVLFDVIDANSDNQIAREEFTRFLTDVWNLEEADALKAFRTLDTDGDDTVSRPEFLQAIRGYFLLSDPDAPGSLFFGTP
;
A
#
# COMPACT_ATOMS: atom_id res chain seq x y z
N MET A 1 6.66 -12.14 -32.23
CA MET A 1 6.26 -12.77 -30.94
C MET A 1 5.34 -11.77 -30.27
N ALA A 2 4.09 -12.12 -30.06
CA ALA A 2 3.19 -11.27 -29.29
C ALA A 2 3.62 -11.35 -27.81
N THR A 3 4.06 -10.26 -27.23
CA THR A 3 4.22 -10.11 -25.79
C THR A 3 2.83 -10.31 -25.16
N ALA A 4 2.65 -11.33 -24.34
CA ALA A 4 1.45 -11.47 -23.55
C ALA A 4 1.26 -10.18 -22.77
N ALA A 5 0.01 -9.68 -22.66
CA ALA A 5 -0.29 -8.55 -21.81
C ALA A 5 0.20 -8.86 -20.39
N PRO A 6 0.82 -7.89 -19.70
CA PRO A 6 1.25 -8.09 -18.32
C PRO A 6 0.04 -8.49 -17.48
N ASP A 7 0.24 -9.42 -16.55
CA ASP A 7 -0.86 -9.79 -15.68
C ASP A 7 -1.23 -8.62 -14.73
N ILE A 8 -2.46 -8.60 -14.26
CA ILE A 8 -3.03 -7.50 -13.47
C ILE A 8 -2.20 -7.21 -12.21
N ILE A 9 -1.66 -8.24 -11.55
CA ILE A 9 -0.82 -8.06 -10.36
C ILE A 9 0.45 -7.29 -10.75
N THR A 10 1.11 -7.66 -11.85
CA THR A 10 2.27 -6.92 -12.35
C THR A 10 1.93 -5.46 -12.60
N THR A 11 0.82 -5.17 -13.28
CA THR A 11 0.39 -3.78 -13.54
C THR A 11 0.15 -3.00 -12.25
N LYS A 12 -0.50 -3.61 -11.24
CA LYS A 12 -0.70 -2.98 -9.93
C LYS A 12 0.64 -2.65 -9.25
N LEU A 13 1.58 -3.60 -9.25
CA LEU A 13 2.88 -3.43 -8.61
C LEU A 13 3.77 -2.39 -9.33
N GLU A 14 3.72 -2.33 -10.65
CA GLU A 14 4.41 -1.29 -11.42
C GLU A 14 3.90 0.11 -11.08
N ARG A 15 2.60 0.25 -10.80
CA ARG A 15 2.02 1.52 -10.33
C ARG A 15 2.44 1.87 -8.93
N SER A 16 2.41 0.90 -8.00
CA SER A 16 2.92 1.15 -6.66
C SER A 16 4.39 1.55 -6.69
N PHE A 17 5.21 0.94 -7.56
CA PHE A 17 6.57 1.37 -7.79
C PHE A 17 6.64 2.84 -8.21
N ALA A 18 5.90 3.23 -9.25
CA ALA A 18 5.90 4.61 -9.76
C ALA A 18 5.41 5.63 -8.72
N ALA A 19 4.47 5.24 -7.83
CA ALA A 19 3.98 6.09 -6.76
C ALA A 19 4.98 6.23 -5.59
N LEU A 20 5.86 5.24 -5.41
CA LEU A 20 6.91 5.23 -4.38
C LEU A 20 8.20 5.91 -4.86
N ASP A 21 8.58 5.74 -6.12
CA ASP A 21 9.75 6.38 -6.77
C ASP A 21 9.49 7.89 -6.96
N THR A 22 9.62 8.63 -5.86
CA THR A 22 9.24 10.07 -5.82
C THR A 22 10.31 11.00 -6.39
N ASP A 23 11.56 10.57 -6.46
CA ASP A 23 12.66 11.31 -7.08
C ASP A 23 12.91 10.89 -8.54
N HIS A 24 12.16 9.87 -9.02
CA HIS A 24 12.18 9.40 -10.40
C HIS A 24 13.55 8.95 -10.88
N ASP A 25 14.35 8.35 -9.97
CA ASP A 25 15.65 7.79 -10.33
C ASP A 25 15.57 6.38 -10.95
N GLY A 26 14.36 5.80 -10.99
CA GLY A 26 14.05 4.48 -11.55
C GLY A 26 14.36 3.33 -10.62
N HIS A 27 14.63 3.61 -9.36
CA HIS A 27 14.89 2.63 -8.32
C HIS A 27 14.07 2.96 -7.06
N LEU A 28 13.87 1.98 -6.21
CA LEU A 28 13.41 2.20 -4.85
C LEU A 28 14.54 1.89 -3.88
N ASP A 29 14.68 2.73 -2.88
CA ASP A 29 15.60 2.55 -1.79
C ASP A 29 14.95 2.83 -0.42
N ARG A 30 15.75 2.80 0.65
CA ARG A 30 15.25 3.08 1.99
C ARG A 30 14.69 4.51 2.12
N GLN A 31 15.20 5.48 1.36
CA GLN A 31 14.78 6.86 1.45
C GLN A 31 13.37 7.07 0.88
N ASP A 32 12.96 6.29 -0.14
CA ASP A 32 11.60 6.32 -0.66
C ASP A 32 10.59 5.90 0.41
N TYR A 33 10.89 4.82 1.13
CA TYR A 33 10.05 4.37 2.25
C TYR A 33 10.06 5.36 3.43
N GLN A 34 11.18 6.05 3.66
CA GLN A 34 11.24 7.12 4.65
C GLN A 34 10.34 8.29 4.23
N ARG A 35 10.46 8.76 2.97
CA ARG A 35 9.61 9.82 2.41
C ARG A 35 8.12 9.45 2.46
N LEU A 36 7.79 8.18 2.21
CA LEU A 36 6.42 7.69 2.36
C LEU A 36 5.94 7.80 3.81
N ALA A 37 6.75 7.34 4.77
CA ALA A 37 6.41 7.46 6.18
C ALA A 37 6.18 8.92 6.57
N ASP A 38 7.12 9.81 6.22
CA ASP A 38 7.04 11.24 6.52
C ASP A 38 5.75 11.86 5.95
N ARG A 39 5.36 11.48 4.73
CA ARG A 39 4.09 11.94 4.12
C ARG A 39 2.87 11.53 4.95
N TYR A 40 2.82 10.30 5.42
CA TYR A 40 1.74 9.87 6.33
C TYR A 40 1.71 10.67 7.62
N LEU A 41 2.88 10.89 8.22
CA LEU A 41 2.99 11.65 9.46
C LEU A 41 2.52 13.10 9.28
N ASP A 42 2.87 13.73 8.18
CA ASP A 42 2.47 15.09 7.85
C ASP A 42 0.95 15.20 7.62
N VAL A 43 0.38 14.31 6.81
CA VAL A 43 -1.06 14.30 6.47
C VAL A 43 -1.93 14.07 7.71
N TYR A 44 -1.50 13.15 8.58
CA TYR A 44 -2.27 12.80 9.79
C TYR A 44 -1.79 13.53 11.05
N HIS A 45 -0.84 14.48 10.92
CA HIS A 45 -0.28 15.27 12.01
C HIS A 45 0.23 14.42 13.18
N LEU A 46 0.89 13.29 12.85
CA LEU A 46 1.41 12.36 13.85
C LEU A 46 2.79 12.81 14.32
N GLY A 47 2.91 13.09 15.60
CA GLY A 47 4.20 13.37 16.22
C GLY A 47 5.10 12.11 16.31
N PRO A 48 6.43 12.28 16.51
CA PRO A 48 7.38 11.16 16.57
C PRO A 48 7.11 10.19 17.74
N ASP A 49 6.43 10.65 18.78
CA ASP A 49 6.06 9.85 19.94
C ASP A 49 4.71 9.13 19.79
N ASP A 50 3.96 9.39 18.71
CA ASP A 50 2.71 8.71 18.41
C ASP A 50 2.97 7.22 18.16
N ARG A 51 2.16 6.35 18.78
CA ARG A 51 2.27 4.90 18.62
C ARG A 51 2.11 4.48 17.16
N ARG A 52 1.22 5.14 16.43
CA ARG A 52 0.93 4.87 15.01
C ARG A 52 2.13 5.21 14.14
N ALA A 53 2.75 6.37 14.39
CA ALA A 53 3.97 6.79 13.69
C ALA A 53 5.11 5.76 13.87
N ARG A 54 5.36 5.34 15.11
CA ARG A 54 6.38 4.32 15.40
C ARG A 54 6.07 2.97 14.76
N ALA A 55 4.81 2.54 14.79
CA ALA A 55 4.39 1.30 14.15
C ALA A 55 4.57 1.35 12.63
N LEU A 56 4.20 2.47 11.98
CA LEU A 56 4.38 2.67 10.54
C LEU A 56 5.86 2.62 10.16
N HIS A 57 6.73 3.36 10.84
CA HIS A 57 8.17 3.34 10.58
C HIS A 57 8.76 1.93 10.76
N ALA A 58 8.44 1.26 11.86
CA ALA A 58 8.94 -0.08 12.12
C ALA A 58 8.47 -1.09 11.06
N PHE A 59 7.20 -0.97 10.63
CA PHE A 59 6.67 -1.83 9.58
C PHE A 59 7.34 -1.57 8.24
N LEU A 60 7.42 -0.32 7.78
CA LEU A 60 8.03 0.02 6.49
C LEU A 60 9.51 -0.38 6.44
N GLN A 61 10.24 -0.23 7.54
CA GLN A 61 11.62 -0.72 7.65
C GLN A 61 11.69 -2.25 7.52
N THR A 62 10.81 -2.98 8.18
CA THR A 62 10.74 -4.44 8.09
C THR A 62 10.35 -4.88 6.69
N TYR A 63 9.37 -4.21 6.09
CA TYR A 63 8.91 -4.46 4.74
C TYR A 63 10.05 -4.31 3.73
N TRP A 64 10.82 -3.22 3.82
CA TRP A 64 11.99 -3.00 2.98
C TRP A 64 13.01 -4.14 3.07
N LEU A 65 13.37 -4.54 4.30
CA LEU A 65 14.31 -5.64 4.52
C LEU A 65 13.81 -6.98 3.94
N GLU A 66 12.51 -7.24 4.03
CA GLU A 66 11.91 -8.44 3.43
C GLU A 66 11.93 -8.38 1.89
N LEU A 67 11.71 -7.22 1.29
CA LEU A 67 11.84 -7.06 -0.16
C LEU A 67 13.28 -7.35 -0.63
N LEU A 68 14.28 -6.76 0.02
CA LEU A 68 15.69 -7.02 -0.30
C LEU A 68 16.06 -8.50 -0.17
N ARG A 69 15.55 -9.15 0.87
CA ARG A 69 15.76 -10.60 1.08
C ARG A 69 15.22 -11.44 -0.08
N HIS A 70 14.06 -11.06 -0.63
CA HIS A 70 13.42 -11.77 -1.74
C HIS A 70 14.00 -11.40 -3.11
N ALA A 71 14.55 -10.20 -3.24
CA ALA A 71 15.15 -9.74 -4.50
C ALA A 71 16.53 -10.35 -4.76
N ASP A 72 17.23 -10.85 -3.72
CA ASP A 72 18.60 -11.39 -3.81
C ASP A 72 19.58 -10.43 -4.49
N VAL A 73 19.45 -9.13 -4.18
CA VAL A 73 20.30 -8.07 -4.74
C VAL A 73 21.49 -7.75 -3.83
N GLN A 74 22.58 -7.26 -4.44
CA GLN A 74 23.81 -6.87 -3.70
C GLN A 74 23.77 -5.41 -3.24
N GLU A 75 22.98 -4.58 -3.91
CA GLU A 75 22.80 -3.16 -3.58
C GLU A 75 21.54 -2.97 -2.74
N ASP A 76 21.54 -1.96 -1.87
CA ASP A 76 20.38 -1.62 -1.01
C ASP A 76 19.36 -0.76 -1.80
N ARG A 77 19.03 -1.22 -3.01
CA ARG A 77 18.03 -0.61 -3.90
C ARG A 77 17.46 -1.62 -4.87
N LEU A 78 16.26 -1.36 -5.37
CA LEU A 78 15.52 -2.22 -6.29
C LEU A 78 15.11 -1.46 -7.54
N SER A 79 15.43 -1.99 -8.71
CA SER A 79 14.80 -1.59 -9.96
C SER A 79 13.31 -2.02 -9.97
N ARG A 80 12.54 -1.48 -10.91
CA ARG A 80 11.12 -1.83 -11.04
C ARG A 80 10.88 -3.34 -11.16
N ASP A 81 11.66 -4.04 -11.99
CA ASP A 81 11.48 -5.46 -12.23
C ASP A 81 11.84 -6.29 -10.98
N GLU A 82 12.90 -5.91 -10.28
CA GLU A 82 13.30 -6.53 -9.00
C GLU A 82 12.26 -6.29 -7.92
N TYR A 83 11.71 -5.08 -7.81
CA TYR A 83 10.63 -4.77 -6.90
C TYR A 83 9.38 -5.62 -7.15
N VAL A 84 8.92 -5.71 -8.40
CA VAL A 84 7.75 -6.54 -8.77
C VAL A 84 7.99 -8.00 -8.41
N ALA A 85 9.16 -8.54 -8.72
CA ALA A 85 9.53 -9.92 -8.39
C ALA A 85 9.59 -10.12 -6.86
N ALA A 86 10.25 -9.21 -6.13
CA ALA A 86 10.38 -9.27 -4.68
C ALA A 86 9.02 -9.22 -3.96
N VAL A 87 8.13 -8.30 -4.36
CA VAL A 87 6.79 -8.20 -3.75
C VAL A 87 5.97 -9.46 -3.99
N ARG A 88 6.02 -10.04 -5.19
CA ARG A 88 5.34 -11.30 -5.49
C ARG A 88 5.83 -12.45 -4.60
N LEU A 89 7.13 -12.60 -4.46
CA LEU A 89 7.72 -13.63 -3.61
C LEU A 89 7.41 -13.40 -2.13
N ALA A 90 7.54 -12.16 -1.66
CA ALA A 90 7.24 -11.78 -0.28
C ALA A 90 5.76 -11.98 0.07
N SER A 91 4.85 -11.68 -0.86
CA SER A 91 3.41 -11.88 -0.67
C SER A 91 3.01 -13.36 -0.63
N ALA A 92 3.76 -14.23 -1.31
CA ALA A 92 3.56 -15.67 -1.30
C ALA A 92 4.20 -16.36 -0.07
N ASP A 93 5.21 -15.74 0.55
CA ASP A 93 5.93 -16.27 1.71
C ASP A 93 5.23 -15.90 3.02
N THR A 94 4.33 -16.74 3.46
CA THR A 94 3.63 -16.58 4.75
C THR A 94 4.37 -17.19 5.95
N SER A 95 5.59 -17.71 5.74
CA SER A 95 6.33 -18.47 6.75
C SER A 95 6.87 -17.63 7.90
N ARG A 96 7.08 -16.33 7.70
CA ARG A 96 7.68 -15.42 8.68
C ARG A 96 6.75 -14.26 9.04
N LEU A 97 6.29 -13.52 8.05
CA LEU A 97 5.48 -12.32 8.20
C LEU A 97 4.44 -12.27 7.10
N ASN A 98 3.17 -12.18 7.47
CA ASN A 98 2.15 -11.84 6.50
C ASN A 98 2.22 -10.33 6.24
N LEU A 99 2.96 -9.94 5.20
CA LEU A 99 3.22 -8.53 4.89
C LEU A 99 1.94 -7.78 4.53
N ALA A 100 1.02 -8.43 3.82
CA ALA A 100 -0.24 -7.79 3.44
C ALA A 100 -1.09 -7.47 4.69
N ASP A 101 -1.22 -8.42 5.62
CA ASP A 101 -1.98 -8.19 6.86
C ASP A 101 -1.28 -7.17 7.76
N GLY A 102 0.04 -7.28 7.91
CA GLY A 102 0.82 -6.32 8.69
C GLY A 102 0.67 -4.89 8.18
N LEU A 103 0.79 -4.70 6.86
CA LEU A 103 0.55 -3.41 6.21
C LEU A 103 -0.87 -2.92 6.46
N GLY A 104 -1.86 -3.79 6.26
CA GLY A 104 -3.27 -3.45 6.45
C GLY A 104 -3.57 -2.97 7.87
N HIS A 105 -3.05 -3.65 8.89
CA HIS A 105 -3.26 -3.22 10.28
C HIS A 105 -2.61 -1.87 10.59
N VAL A 106 -1.38 -1.66 10.15
CA VAL A 106 -0.65 -0.42 10.42
C VAL A 106 -1.28 0.76 9.68
N LEU A 107 -1.66 0.57 8.41
CA LEU A 107 -2.34 1.62 7.65
C LEU A 107 -3.72 1.93 8.21
N PHE A 108 -4.49 0.91 8.57
CA PHE A 108 -5.80 1.12 9.20
C PHE A 108 -5.70 2.00 10.45
N ASP A 109 -4.75 1.69 11.35
CA ASP A 109 -4.54 2.48 12.58
C ASP A 109 -4.14 3.94 12.30
N VAL A 110 -3.46 4.22 11.18
CA VAL A 110 -3.09 5.58 10.77
C VAL A 110 -4.27 6.31 10.15
N ILE A 111 -5.03 5.65 9.29
CA ILE A 111 -6.17 6.22 8.54
C ILE A 111 -7.35 6.51 9.48
N ASP A 112 -7.65 5.60 10.42
CA ASP A 112 -8.62 5.78 11.50
C ASP A 112 -8.12 6.86 12.48
N ALA A 113 -8.30 8.11 12.09
CA ALA A 113 -7.75 9.25 12.81
C ALA A 113 -8.45 9.50 14.15
N ASN A 114 -9.75 9.19 14.23
CA ASN A 114 -10.57 9.37 15.44
C ASN A 114 -10.52 8.16 16.40
N SER A 115 -9.92 7.04 15.95
CA SER A 115 -9.74 5.80 16.70
C SER A 115 -11.08 5.13 17.13
N ASP A 116 -12.10 5.22 16.27
CA ASP A 116 -13.40 4.55 16.48
C ASP A 116 -13.44 3.11 15.91
N ASN A 117 -12.33 2.65 15.32
CA ASN A 117 -12.14 1.35 14.68
C ASN A 117 -12.99 1.17 13.40
N GLN A 118 -13.32 2.26 12.76
CA GLN A 118 -13.91 2.35 11.43
C GLN A 118 -13.10 3.37 10.61
N ILE A 119 -13.10 3.27 9.30
CA ILE A 119 -12.57 4.31 8.42
C ILE A 119 -13.77 4.98 7.75
N ALA A 120 -14.05 6.21 8.15
CA ALA A 120 -15.08 7.03 7.54
C ALA A 120 -14.68 7.43 6.10
N ARG A 121 -15.67 7.82 5.31
CA ARG A 121 -15.47 8.26 3.92
C ARG A 121 -14.43 9.37 3.81
N GLU A 122 -14.48 10.34 4.71
CA GLU A 122 -13.55 11.48 4.73
C GLU A 122 -12.12 11.05 5.07
N GLU A 123 -11.95 10.11 6.01
CA GLU A 123 -10.65 9.56 6.38
C GLU A 123 -10.03 8.77 5.23
N PHE A 124 -10.84 7.94 4.57
CA PHE A 124 -10.39 7.18 3.40
C PHE A 124 -10.07 8.08 2.20
N THR A 125 -10.91 9.10 1.95
CA THR A 125 -10.66 10.07 0.88
C THR A 125 -9.34 10.78 1.11
N ARG A 126 -9.10 11.30 2.33
CA ARG A 126 -7.82 11.92 2.71
C ARG A 126 -6.63 10.97 2.47
N PHE A 127 -6.77 9.71 2.81
CA PHE A 127 -5.73 8.71 2.55
C PHE A 127 -5.35 8.66 1.06
N LEU A 128 -6.31 8.60 0.17
CA LEU A 128 -6.03 8.48 -1.26
C LEU A 128 -5.65 9.81 -1.92
N THR A 129 -6.25 10.93 -1.51
CA THR A 129 -5.96 12.24 -2.11
C THR A 129 -4.65 12.83 -1.59
N ASP A 130 -4.45 12.87 -0.28
CA ASP A 130 -3.36 13.64 0.32
C ASP A 130 -2.07 12.81 0.46
N VAL A 131 -2.18 11.47 0.64
CA VAL A 131 -1.00 10.60 0.67
C VAL A 131 -0.62 10.12 -0.73
N TRP A 132 -1.60 9.70 -1.54
CA TRP A 132 -1.33 9.07 -2.83
C TRP A 132 -1.64 9.96 -4.03
N ASN A 133 -2.07 11.19 -3.81
CA ASN A 133 -2.36 12.19 -4.84
C ASN A 133 -3.36 11.71 -5.91
N LEU A 134 -4.34 10.89 -5.51
CA LEU A 134 -5.43 10.48 -6.38
C LEU A 134 -6.49 11.59 -6.47
N GLU A 135 -7.23 11.59 -7.59
CA GLU A 135 -8.39 12.44 -7.73
C GLU A 135 -9.52 12.01 -6.76
N GLU A 136 -10.26 12.96 -6.21
CA GLU A 136 -11.33 12.69 -5.24
C GLU A 136 -12.39 11.72 -5.79
N ALA A 137 -12.70 11.83 -7.09
CA ALA A 137 -13.67 10.93 -7.73
C ALA A 137 -13.23 9.47 -7.71
N ASP A 138 -11.93 9.22 -7.91
CA ASP A 138 -11.34 7.88 -7.84
C ASP A 138 -11.28 7.38 -6.38
N ALA A 139 -10.96 8.25 -5.44
CA ALA A 139 -10.98 7.92 -4.01
C ALA A 139 -12.38 7.52 -3.55
N LEU A 140 -13.41 8.25 -3.94
CA LEU A 140 -14.81 7.92 -3.64
C LEU A 140 -15.28 6.62 -4.32
N LYS A 141 -14.79 6.33 -5.53
CA LYS A 141 -15.07 5.05 -6.19
C LYS A 141 -14.43 3.89 -5.43
N ALA A 142 -13.16 4.04 -5.03
CA ALA A 142 -12.45 3.04 -4.23
C ALA A 142 -13.18 2.79 -2.89
N PHE A 143 -13.57 3.85 -2.18
CA PHE A 143 -14.33 3.73 -0.92
C PHE A 143 -15.56 2.84 -1.07
N ARG A 144 -16.41 3.13 -2.08
CA ARG A 144 -17.65 2.34 -2.32
C ARG A 144 -17.38 0.88 -2.68
N THR A 145 -16.19 0.57 -3.20
CA THR A 145 -15.80 -0.81 -3.53
C THR A 145 -15.36 -1.56 -2.28
N LEU A 146 -14.81 -0.85 -1.29
CA LEU A 146 -14.37 -1.41 -0.02
C LEU A 146 -15.50 -1.55 0.99
N ASP A 147 -16.43 -0.60 1.04
CA ASP A 147 -17.66 -0.65 1.84
C ASP A 147 -18.60 -1.70 1.23
N THR A 148 -18.41 -2.95 1.62
CA THR A 148 -19.09 -4.10 1.01
C THR A 148 -20.47 -4.36 1.59
N ASP A 149 -20.74 -3.91 2.80
CA ASP A 149 -22.03 -4.04 3.48
C ASP A 149 -22.91 -2.77 3.37
N GLY A 150 -22.34 -1.67 2.87
CA GLY A 150 -23.06 -0.43 2.57
C GLY A 150 -23.43 0.37 3.82
N ASP A 151 -22.64 0.26 4.89
CA ASP A 151 -22.87 0.98 6.14
C ASP A 151 -22.22 2.39 6.17
N ASP A 152 -21.62 2.80 5.06
CA ASP A 152 -20.97 4.11 4.84
C ASP A 152 -19.66 4.30 5.62
N THR A 153 -19.06 3.17 6.06
CA THR A 153 -17.73 3.09 6.65
C THR A 153 -16.95 1.93 6.05
N VAL A 154 -15.64 1.88 6.25
CA VAL A 154 -14.82 0.72 5.92
C VAL A 154 -14.30 0.12 7.23
N SER A 155 -14.81 -1.06 7.55
CA SER A 155 -14.36 -1.81 8.71
C SER A 155 -12.95 -2.37 8.53
N ARG A 156 -12.29 -2.71 9.63
CA ARG A 156 -10.96 -3.34 9.58
C ARG A 156 -10.93 -4.64 8.75
N PRO A 157 -11.91 -5.56 8.85
CA PRO A 157 -11.95 -6.75 8.00
C PRO A 157 -12.03 -6.42 6.51
N GLU A 158 -12.85 -5.45 6.10
CA GLU A 158 -12.97 -5.01 4.71
C GLU A 158 -11.68 -4.41 4.19
N PHE A 159 -11.05 -3.54 4.97
CA PHE A 159 -9.78 -2.94 4.61
C PHE A 159 -8.67 -4.00 4.44
N LEU A 160 -8.55 -4.94 5.37
CA LEU A 160 -7.60 -6.05 5.27
C LEU A 160 -7.87 -6.93 4.05
N GLN A 161 -9.15 -7.21 3.75
CA GLN A 161 -9.52 -7.94 2.55
C GLN A 161 -9.12 -7.20 1.28
N ALA A 162 -9.29 -5.89 1.24
CA ALA A 162 -8.89 -5.05 0.12
C ALA A 162 -7.35 -5.04 -0.07
N ILE A 163 -6.57 -4.92 1.01
CA ILE A 163 -5.10 -5.00 0.97
C ILE A 163 -4.65 -6.37 0.43
N ARG A 164 -5.21 -7.47 0.93
CA ARG A 164 -4.92 -8.81 0.40
C ARG A 164 -5.27 -8.92 -1.08
N GLY A 165 -6.44 -8.40 -1.48
CA GLY A 165 -6.90 -8.38 -2.87
C GLY A 165 -5.94 -7.63 -3.79
N TYR A 166 -5.37 -6.53 -3.32
CA TYR A 166 -4.37 -5.77 -4.07
C TYR A 166 -3.15 -6.63 -4.44
N PHE A 167 -2.57 -7.34 -3.46
CA PHE A 167 -1.33 -8.09 -3.65
C PHE A 167 -1.53 -9.49 -4.28
N LEU A 168 -2.69 -10.12 -4.08
CA LEU A 168 -2.86 -11.55 -4.36
C LEU A 168 -3.87 -11.85 -5.48
N LEU A 169 -4.79 -10.93 -5.81
CA LEU A 169 -5.84 -11.21 -6.78
C LEU A 169 -5.55 -10.57 -8.14
N SER A 170 -5.72 -11.39 -9.19
CA SER A 170 -5.61 -10.95 -10.58
C SER A 170 -6.94 -10.38 -11.13
N ASP A 171 -7.86 -9.98 -10.25
CA ASP A 171 -9.15 -9.41 -10.63
C ASP A 171 -9.03 -7.86 -10.60
N PRO A 172 -9.27 -7.18 -11.74
CA PRO A 172 -9.23 -5.72 -11.80
C PRO A 172 -10.35 -5.06 -10.98
N ASP A 173 -11.45 -5.77 -10.77
CA ASP A 173 -12.62 -5.27 -10.05
C ASP A 173 -12.59 -5.67 -8.56
N ALA A 174 -11.54 -6.39 -8.11
CA ALA A 174 -11.42 -6.76 -6.71
C ALA A 174 -11.30 -5.52 -5.81
N PRO A 175 -11.90 -5.55 -4.60
CA PRO A 175 -11.66 -4.53 -3.59
C PRO A 175 -10.16 -4.29 -3.41
N GLY A 176 -9.74 -3.03 -3.38
CA GLY A 176 -8.34 -2.65 -3.27
C GLY A 176 -7.58 -2.49 -4.59
N SER A 177 -8.07 -3.00 -5.71
CA SER A 177 -7.41 -2.82 -7.02
C SER A 177 -7.24 -1.35 -7.42
N LEU A 178 -7.99 -0.46 -6.78
CA LEU A 178 -7.99 0.98 -7.04
C LEU A 178 -7.08 1.79 -6.10
N PHE A 179 -6.34 1.17 -5.16
CA PHE A 179 -5.50 1.90 -4.19
C PHE A 179 -4.48 2.85 -4.81
N PHE A 180 -4.03 2.58 -6.02
CA PHE A 180 -3.08 3.44 -6.75
C PHE A 180 -3.65 3.87 -8.12
N GLY A 181 -4.95 4.10 -8.19
CA GLY A 181 -5.66 4.54 -9.39
C GLY A 181 -6.26 3.41 -10.23
N THR A 182 -7.05 3.79 -11.24
CA THR A 182 -7.66 2.82 -12.16
C THR A 182 -6.62 2.13 -13.03
N PRO A 183 -6.82 0.84 -13.33
CA PRO A 183 -5.96 0.07 -14.24
C PRO A 183 -5.90 0.63 -15.65
#